data_6ff21e8c2e204d51251a999cfeaa7122
#
_entry.id   6ff21e8c2e204d51251a999cfeaa7122
#
_cell.length_a   1.000
_cell.length_b   1.000
_cell.length_c   1.000
_cell.angle_alpha   90.00
_cell.angle_beta   90.00
_cell.angle_gamma   90.00
#
_symmetry.space_group_name_H-M   'P 1'
#
loop_
_entity.id
_entity.type
_entity.pdbx_description
1 polymer ?
#
loop_
_entity_poly.entity_id
_entity_poly.type
_entity_poly.pdbx_seq_one_letter_code
_entity_poly.pdbx_strand_id
1 'polypeptide(L)'
;MTSQNDNSGEESCWKNFKKAILPTCFSILIGFVAAFFLPKIIGEEFSVRSAARAYSPLVGASRGTEGRDKVSVLLIDDRSLQNAHQSWPASYGYYARLVDALVRYRAKAVFIDVVFASSRDDPSLTRFTESVCRASEAGTRVYLAARRNETGSFKLRPEIQALVPRCVQPVAIEYDPDALDQMAWNYRLAPEQTPDGSKLSSVAATMYQDLAGRPLQEVNLPLAINWGYEPAERGIGWLVPVKSDKPGEVLPQAATYASYCRSPDNEYYETLPPAVRSIFRPEDYKPFCVFNNTLYPADLVTASEDDERRLETNVQDRVVMVGMALQGSNDRVTSPLHGNIPGVYMHAAALDNLLFYGDDFKRNAGLGEEGRWRVLVLLTIGFLAMVCMNAVGKCFKKRFSFEPEKCESQSCRRACSAGDFLAAKGVGFIFYTVFFAGMIWFGQKFLNLGVLAVADVAGFAILSEWLNWGDRLANWWSPSKESASEHSAA
;
A
#
# COMPACT_ATOMS: atom_id res chain seq x y z
N MET A 1 15.46 -24.32 56.47
CA MET A 1 16.01 -23.10 55.86
C MET A 1 14.95 -22.57 54.91
N THR A 2 14.28 -21.56 55.33
CA THR A 2 13.00 -21.05 54.87
C THR A 2 13.15 -20.13 53.67
N SER A 3 12.31 -20.34 52.67
CA SER A 3 12.13 -19.51 51.45
C SER A 3 11.52 -18.15 51.85
N GLN A 4 12.35 -17.13 51.96
CA GLN A 4 11.90 -15.78 52.33
C GLN A 4 12.37 -14.70 51.34
N ASN A 5 12.75 -15.04 50.10
CA ASN A 5 13.39 -14.07 49.19
C ASN A 5 12.67 -13.73 47.87
N ASP A 6 11.45 -14.22 47.63
CA ASP A 6 10.76 -13.94 46.34
C ASP A 6 9.82 -12.73 46.36
N ASN A 7 9.34 -12.28 47.55
CA ASN A 7 8.36 -11.19 47.62
C ASN A 7 8.95 -9.77 47.38
N SER A 8 10.25 -9.57 47.58
CA SER A 8 10.87 -8.23 47.43
C SER A 8 11.01 -7.78 45.97
N GLY A 9 11.09 -8.74 45.06
CA GLY A 9 11.18 -8.49 43.60
C GLY A 9 9.85 -8.02 42.96
N GLU A 10 8.75 -8.65 43.39
CA GLU A 10 7.41 -8.32 42.88
C GLU A 10 6.91 -6.97 43.39
N GLU A 11 7.08 -6.64 44.66
CA GLU A 11 6.75 -5.31 45.20
C GLU A 11 7.52 -4.18 44.52
N SER A 12 8.79 -4.40 44.18
CA SER A 12 9.63 -3.44 43.47
C SER A 12 9.16 -3.22 42.00
N CYS A 13 8.76 -4.30 41.35
CA CYS A 13 8.26 -4.23 39.98
C CYS A 13 6.91 -3.49 39.91
N TRP A 14 6.01 -3.75 40.84
CA TRP A 14 4.72 -3.07 40.95
C TRP A 14 4.85 -1.56 41.26
N LYS A 15 5.77 -1.18 42.10
CA LYS A 15 6.09 0.22 42.42
C LYS A 15 6.66 0.94 41.19
N ASN A 16 7.50 0.27 40.38
CA ASN A 16 8.05 0.80 39.16
C ASN A 16 6.97 0.93 38.04
N PHE A 17 6.03 0.00 37.97
CA PHE A 17 4.87 0.07 37.08
C PHE A 17 4.02 1.31 37.36
N LYS A 18 3.66 1.57 38.60
CA LYS A 18 2.92 2.78 38.99
C LYS A 18 3.68 4.05 38.68
N LYS A 19 5.00 4.09 38.85
CA LYS A 19 5.84 5.26 38.47
C LYS A 19 5.96 5.48 36.96
N ALA A 20 5.79 4.44 36.16
CA ALA A 20 5.82 4.56 34.72
C ALA A 20 4.49 5.03 34.11
N ILE A 21 3.35 4.81 34.78
CA ILE A 21 2.02 5.14 34.27
C ILE A 21 1.89 6.63 34.01
N LEU A 22 2.20 7.46 34.98
CA LEU A 22 1.98 8.90 34.89
C LEU A 22 2.79 9.58 33.75
N PRO A 23 4.11 9.36 33.60
CA PRO A 23 4.87 9.89 32.48
C PRO A 23 4.34 9.42 31.14
N THR A 24 3.94 8.15 31.05
CA THR A 24 3.42 7.60 29.81
C THR A 24 2.04 8.17 29.46
N CYS A 25 1.17 8.39 30.46
CA CYS A 25 -0.11 9.10 30.25
C CYS A 25 0.11 10.50 29.71
N PHE A 26 1.08 11.23 30.22
CA PHE A 26 1.43 12.57 29.72
C PHE A 26 2.01 12.52 28.32
N SER A 27 2.89 11.58 28.02
CA SER A 27 3.45 11.41 26.67
C SER A 27 2.36 11.23 25.61
N ILE A 28 1.32 10.49 25.96
CA ILE A 28 0.21 10.23 25.05
C ILE A 28 -0.76 11.40 24.97
N LEU A 29 -1.03 12.02 26.09
CA LEU A 29 -1.83 13.24 26.08
C LEU A 29 -1.17 14.30 25.17
N ILE A 30 0.14 14.44 25.24
CA ILE A 30 0.90 15.34 24.36
C ILE A 30 0.82 14.86 22.92
N GLY A 31 1.04 13.59 22.65
CA GLY A 31 0.92 13.02 21.31
C GLY A 31 -0.48 13.23 20.74
N PHE A 32 -1.52 13.05 21.56
CA PHE A 32 -2.90 13.32 21.21
C PHE A 32 -3.16 14.81 20.93
N VAL A 33 -2.73 15.70 21.83
CA VAL A 33 -2.85 17.15 21.66
C VAL A 33 -2.07 17.63 20.45
N ALA A 34 -0.85 17.12 20.25
CA ALA A 34 -0.04 17.45 19.07
C ALA A 34 -0.72 16.98 17.78
N ALA A 35 -1.21 15.76 17.72
CA ALA A 35 -1.91 15.23 16.55
C ALA A 35 -3.21 15.99 16.20
N PHE A 36 -3.88 16.57 17.20
CA PHE A 36 -5.17 17.27 17.01
C PHE A 36 -5.04 18.78 16.81
N PHE A 37 -4.10 19.42 17.48
CA PHE A 37 -4.06 20.88 17.62
C PHE A 37 -2.84 21.56 16.99
N LEU A 38 -1.75 20.83 16.78
CA LEU A 38 -0.61 21.42 16.07
C LEU A 38 -0.80 21.23 14.56
N PRO A 39 -0.58 22.30 13.77
CA PRO A 39 -0.39 22.13 12.34
C PRO A 39 0.76 21.14 12.13
N LYS A 40 0.59 20.21 11.22
CA LYS A 40 1.57 19.16 10.95
C LYS A 40 2.97 19.77 10.79
N ILE A 41 3.89 19.34 11.62
CA ILE A 41 5.25 19.88 11.65
C ILE A 41 5.93 19.49 10.33
N ILE A 42 6.53 20.45 9.66
CA ILE A 42 7.29 20.24 8.42
C ILE A 42 8.32 19.12 8.65
N GLY A 43 8.21 18.04 7.87
CA GLY A 43 9.08 16.86 7.97
C GLY A 43 8.46 15.65 8.68
N GLU A 44 7.44 15.83 9.52
CA GLU A 44 6.72 14.71 10.14
C GLU A 44 5.98 13.88 9.08
N GLU A 45 5.25 14.54 8.20
CA GLU A 45 4.53 13.88 7.11
C GLU A 45 5.47 13.11 6.18
N PHE A 46 6.68 13.61 5.94
CA PHE A 46 7.70 12.91 5.19
C PHE A 46 8.21 11.67 5.93
N SER A 47 8.44 11.77 7.24
CA SER A 47 8.89 10.63 8.06
C SER A 47 7.83 9.53 8.14
N VAL A 48 6.55 9.90 8.24
CA VAL A 48 5.41 8.97 8.21
C VAL A 48 5.33 8.22 6.88
N ARG A 49 5.47 8.92 5.75
CA ARG A 49 5.45 8.29 4.42
C ARG A 49 6.65 7.38 4.20
N SER A 50 7.82 7.79 4.67
CA SER A 50 9.02 6.95 4.62
C SER A 50 8.85 5.68 5.46
N ALA A 51 8.30 5.80 6.66
CA ALA A 51 7.98 4.66 7.51
C ALA A 51 6.91 3.76 6.87
N ALA A 52 5.81 4.33 6.36
CA ALA A 52 4.76 3.60 5.68
C ALA A 52 5.29 2.84 4.46
N ARG A 53 6.19 3.45 3.68
CA ARG A 53 6.87 2.80 2.56
C ARG A 53 7.72 1.62 3.02
N ALA A 54 8.50 1.78 4.09
CA ALA A 54 9.33 0.71 4.65
C ALA A 54 8.49 -0.48 5.14
N TYR A 55 7.28 -0.25 5.65
CA TYR A 55 6.37 -1.30 6.13
C TYR A 55 5.40 -1.84 5.05
N SER A 56 5.27 -1.18 3.90
CA SER A 56 4.40 -1.62 2.81
C SER A 56 4.64 -3.07 2.35
N PRO A 57 5.89 -3.59 2.26
CA PRO A 57 6.13 -4.98 1.93
C PRO A 57 5.56 -5.97 2.96
N LEU A 58 5.67 -5.66 4.26
CA LEU A 58 5.09 -6.49 5.32
C LEU A 58 3.57 -6.58 5.21
N VAL A 59 2.95 -5.44 4.94
CA VAL A 59 1.51 -5.34 4.74
C VAL A 59 1.06 -6.08 3.49
N GLY A 60 1.76 -5.86 2.37
CA GLY A 60 1.48 -6.52 1.10
C GLY A 60 1.70 -8.03 1.16
N ALA A 61 2.70 -8.51 1.92
CA ALA A 61 2.97 -9.93 2.12
C ALA A 61 1.90 -10.64 2.97
N SER A 62 1.21 -9.91 3.85
CA SER A 62 0.11 -10.47 4.65
C SER A 62 -1.21 -10.58 3.91
N ARG A 63 -1.26 -10.11 2.65
CA ARG A 63 -2.45 -10.08 1.83
C ARG A 63 -2.63 -11.39 1.06
N GLY A 64 -3.87 -11.91 1.04
CA GLY A 64 -4.24 -13.04 0.18
C GLY A 64 -4.35 -12.68 -1.30
N THR A 65 -4.46 -13.69 -2.15
CA THR A 65 -4.49 -13.57 -3.61
C THR A 65 -5.90 -13.64 -4.20
N GLU A 66 -6.94 -13.86 -3.40
CA GLU A 66 -8.31 -14.12 -3.85
C GLU A 66 -8.91 -12.97 -4.67
N GLY A 67 -8.53 -11.71 -4.38
CA GLY A 67 -8.91 -10.56 -5.18
C GLY A 67 -8.12 -10.51 -6.50
N ARG A 68 -6.79 -10.72 -6.40
CA ARG A 68 -5.87 -10.77 -7.54
C ARG A 68 -6.32 -11.79 -8.59
N ASP A 69 -6.71 -12.95 -8.15
CA ASP A 69 -7.08 -14.06 -9.04
C ASP A 69 -8.38 -13.80 -9.83
N LYS A 70 -9.08 -12.70 -9.53
CA LYS A 70 -10.27 -12.24 -10.27
C LYS A 70 -9.96 -11.10 -11.24
N VAL A 71 -8.74 -10.55 -11.24
CA VAL A 71 -8.36 -9.38 -12.04
C VAL A 71 -7.06 -9.65 -12.79
N SER A 72 -7.09 -9.52 -14.10
CA SER A 72 -5.92 -9.58 -14.97
C SER A 72 -5.72 -8.26 -15.69
N VAL A 73 -4.49 -7.91 -16.01
CA VAL A 73 -4.13 -6.73 -16.80
C VAL A 73 -3.70 -7.17 -18.19
N LEU A 74 -4.29 -6.59 -19.23
CA LEU A 74 -3.85 -6.72 -20.62
C LEU A 74 -3.08 -5.46 -21.00
N LEU A 75 -1.76 -5.56 -21.12
CA LEU A 75 -0.88 -4.43 -21.31
C LEU A 75 -0.50 -4.23 -22.78
N ILE A 76 -0.86 -3.10 -23.35
CA ILE A 76 -0.49 -2.69 -24.71
C ILE A 76 0.84 -1.93 -24.61
N ASP A 77 1.88 -2.48 -25.20
CA ASP A 77 3.22 -1.91 -25.28
C ASP A 77 3.61 -1.54 -26.71
N ASP A 78 4.76 -0.89 -26.90
CA ASP A 78 5.26 -0.51 -28.23
C ASP A 78 5.43 -1.73 -29.13
N ARG A 79 5.86 -2.87 -28.57
CA ARG A 79 6.00 -4.14 -29.30
C ARG A 79 4.65 -4.68 -29.76
N SER A 80 3.63 -4.58 -28.90
CA SER A 80 2.26 -4.97 -29.25
C SER A 80 1.69 -4.18 -30.41
N LEU A 81 1.98 -2.86 -30.43
CA LEU A 81 1.58 -2.01 -31.53
C LEU A 81 2.34 -2.33 -32.84
N GLN A 82 3.66 -2.51 -32.73
CA GLN A 82 4.50 -2.89 -33.88
C GLN A 82 4.06 -4.22 -34.51
N ASN A 83 3.85 -5.25 -33.69
CA ASN A 83 3.39 -6.56 -34.16
C ASN A 83 2.00 -6.51 -34.82
N ALA A 84 1.16 -5.59 -34.37
CA ALA A 84 -0.17 -5.36 -34.94
C ALA A 84 -0.18 -4.36 -36.12
N HIS A 85 0.98 -3.86 -36.52
CA HIS A 85 1.14 -2.80 -37.51
C HIS A 85 0.29 -1.55 -37.19
N GLN A 86 0.28 -1.15 -35.92
CA GLN A 86 -0.43 0.01 -35.42
C GLN A 86 0.55 1.09 -34.97
N SER A 87 0.14 2.33 -35.08
CA SER A 87 0.76 3.48 -34.42
C SER A 87 -0.11 3.95 -33.28
N TRP A 88 0.46 4.71 -32.35
CA TRP A 88 -0.33 5.37 -31.31
C TRP A 88 -0.90 6.69 -31.81
N PRO A 89 -2.18 7.01 -31.56
CA PRO A 89 -3.22 6.17 -30.97
C PRO A 89 -3.70 5.06 -31.91
N ALA A 90 -3.80 3.82 -31.38
CA ALA A 90 -4.21 2.67 -32.18
C ALA A 90 -5.63 2.80 -32.75
N SER A 91 -5.90 2.13 -33.88
CA SER A 91 -7.21 2.18 -34.53
C SER A 91 -8.33 1.62 -33.67
N TYR A 92 -9.57 2.05 -33.85
CA TYR A 92 -10.72 1.45 -33.18
C TYR A 92 -10.84 -0.05 -33.49
N GLY A 93 -10.48 -0.47 -34.68
CA GLY A 93 -10.45 -1.87 -35.08
C GLY A 93 -9.44 -2.70 -34.31
N TYR A 94 -8.38 -2.12 -33.81
CA TYR A 94 -7.46 -2.79 -32.89
C TYR A 94 -8.13 -3.13 -31.56
N TYR A 95 -8.78 -2.15 -30.93
CA TYR A 95 -9.54 -2.39 -29.69
C TYR A 95 -10.71 -3.34 -29.89
N ALA A 96 -11.40 -3.28 -31.03
CA ALA A 96 -12.44 -4.24 -31.38
C ALA A 96 -11.92 -5.68 -31.36
N ARG A 97 -10.75 -5.95 -31.96
CA ARG A 97 -10.13 -7.28 -31.94
C ARG A 97 -9.77 -7.75 -30.53
N LEU A 98 -9.28 -6.84 -29.67
CA LEU A 98 -8.99 -7.18 -28.27
C LEU A 98 -10.27 -7.56 -27.52
N VAL A 99 -11.33 -6.76 -27.66
CA VAL A 99 -12.63 -7.05 -27.05
C VAL A 99 -13.18 -8.38 -27.56
N ASP A 100 -13.21 -8.61 -28.88
CA ASP A 100 -13.70 -9.85 -29.47
C ASP A 100 -12.92 -11.09 -28.96
N ALA A 101 -11.58 -10.96 -28.80
CA ALA A 101 -10.76 -12.03 -28.25
C ALA A 101 -11.07 -12.29 -26.77
N LEU A 102 -11.21 -11.25 -25.93
CA LEU A 102 -11.52 -11.39 -24.52
C LEU A 102 -12.92 -11.99 -24.30
N VAL A 103 -13.90 -11.63 -25.13
CA VAL A 103 -15.24 -12.24 -25.14
C VAL A 103 -15.19 -13.72 -25.50
N ARG A 104 -14.40 -14.09 -26.51
CA ARG A 104 -14.18 -15.49 -26.91
C ARG A 104 -13.69 -16.34 -25.74
N TYR A 105 -12.81 -15.81 -24.90
CA TYR A 105 -12.31 -16.46 -23.68
C TYR A 105 -13.17 -16.19 -22.44
N ARG A 106 -14.39 -15.69 -22.62
CA ARG A 106 -15.40 -15.52 -21.57
C ARG A 106 -14.92 -14.61 -20.41
N ALA A 107 -14.25 -13.50 -20.74
CA ALA A 107 -14.00 -12.47 -19.76
C ALA A 107 -15.30 -12.00 -19.13
N LYS A 108 -15.37 -11.90 -17.82
CA LYS A 108 -16.54 -11.43 -17.09
C LYS A 108 -16.82 -9.95 -17.33
N ALA A 109 -15.76 -9.17 -17.39
CA ALA A 109 -15.81 -7.74 -17.68
C ALA A 109 -14.48 -7.28 -18.32
N VAL A 110 -14.56 -6.23 -19.15
CA VAL A 110 -13.41 -5.60 -19.77
C VAL A 110 -13.43 -4.11 -19.45
N PHE A 111 -12.37 -3.59 -18.88
CA PHE A 111 -12.15 -2.16 -18.76
C PHE A 111 -11.06 -1.73 -19.75
N ILE A 112 -11.31 -0.68 -20.52
CA ILE A 112 -10.34 -0.11 -21.46
C ILE A 112 -9.90 1.26 -20.94
N ASP A 113 -8.65 1.32 -20.47
CA ASP A 113 -8.02 2.54 -19.94
C ASP A 113 -7.47 3.42 -21.07
N VAL A 114 -8.38 3.78 -21.98
CA VAL A 114 -8.13 4.68 -23.10
C VAL A 114 -9.31 5.63 -23.23
N VAL A 115 -9.01 6.92 -23.24
CA VAL A 115 -10.05 7.96 -23.35
C VAL A 115 -10.44 8.16 -24.80
N PHE A 116 -11.66 7.76 -25.16
CA PHE A 116 -12.23 7.93 -26.51
C PHE A 116 -13.08 9.21 -26.60
N ALA A 117 -12.47 10.37 -26.30
CA ALA A 117 -13.16 11.66 -26.31
C ALA A 117 -13.02 12.43 -27.63
N SER A 118 -11.87 12.31 -28.29
CA SER A 118 -11.56 13.08 -29.49
C SER A 118 -12.15 12.44 -30.74
N SER A 119 -12.74 13.26 -31.58
CA SER A 119 -13.15 12.85 -32.94
C SER A 119 -11.90 12.65 -33.77
N ARG A 120 -11.78 11.49 -34.40
CA ARG A 120 -10.76 11.18 -35.40
C ARG A 120 -11.41 10.41 -36.55
N ASP A 121 -10.92 10.64 -37.75
CA ASP A 121 -11.35 9.89 -38.91
C ASP A 121 -10.71 8.49 -38.86
N ASP A 122 -11.51 7.52 -38.53
CA ASP A 122 -11.10 6.10 -38.41
C ASP A 122 -12.29 5.25 -38.85
N PRO A 123 -12.24 4.64 -40.04
CA PRO A 123 -13.35 3.86 -40.60
C PRO A 123 -13.69 2.60 -39.76
N SER A 124 -12.79 2.19 -38.86
CA SER A 124 -13.02 1.02 -38.03
C SER A 124 -13.85 1.31 -36.75
N LEU A 125 -14.33 2.54 -36.56
CA LEU A 125 -15.18 2.89 -35.42
C LEU A 125 -16.46 2.03 -35.35
N THR A 126 -17.13 1.84 -36.50
CA THR A 126 -18.34 1.00 -36.57
C THR A 126 -18.05 -0.41 -36.06
N ARG A 127 -16.92 -0.99 -36.46
CA ARG A 127 -16.51 -2.31 -35.97
C ARG A 127 -16.32 -2.34 -34.44
N PHE A 128 -15.74 -1.27 -33.87
CA PHE A 128 -15.58 -1.17 -32.38
C PHE A 128 -16.92 -1.08 -31.68
N THR A 129 -17.84 -0.23 -32.19
CA THR A 129 -19.17 -0.08 -31.57
C THR A 129 -19.99 -1.35 -31.67
N GLU A 130 -19.89 -2.10 -32.75
CA GLU A 130 -20.51 -3.43 -32.86
C GLU A 130 -19.88 -4.46 -31.94
N SER A 131 -18.53 -4.44 -31.80
CA SER A 131 -17.82 -5.38 -30.95
C SER A 131 -18.18 -5.21 -29.47
N VAL A 132 -18.26 -3.98 -28.97
CA VAL A 132 -18.64 -3.71 -27.57
C VAL A 132 -20.10 -4.07 -27.30
N CYS A 133 -21.00 -3.91 -28.28
CA CYS A 133 -22.39 -4.33 -28.14
C CYS A 133 -22.51 -5.87 -28.15
N ARG A 134 -21.81 -6.58 -29.03
CA ARG A 134 -21.74 -8.05 -29.01
C ARG A 134 -21.19 -8.57 -27.67
N ALA A 135 -20.18 -7.87 -27.11
CA ALA A 135 -19.64 -8.22 -25.79
C ALA A 135 -20.74 -8.17 -24.71
N SER A 136 -21.52 -7.09 -24.70
CA SER A 136 -22.63 -6.92 -23.75
C SER A 136 -23.70 -8.00 -23.94
N GLU A 137 -24.06 -8.33 -25.19
CA GLU A 137 -25.01 -9.40 -25.53
C GLU A 137 -24.50 -10.79 -25.11
N ALA A 138 -23.18 -11.01 -25.17
CA ALA A 138 -22.53 -12.22 -24.68
C ALA A 138 -22.37 -12.28 -23.15
N GLY A 139 -22.80 -11.25 -22.41
CA GLY A 139 -22.69 -11.16 -20.96
C GLY A 139 -21.38 -10.59 -20.42
N THR A 140 -20.48 -10.13 -21.29
CA THR A 140 -19.25 -9.43 -20.93
C THR A 140 -19.51 -7.93 -20.81
N ARG A 141 -19.39 -7.35 -19.63
CA ARG A 141 -19.56 -5.91 -19.42
C ARG A 141 -18.33 -5.13 -19.91
N VAL A 142 -18.55 -4.03 -20.64
CA VAL A 142 -17.47 -3.21 -21.15
C VAL A 142 -17.51 -1.84 -20.49
N TYR A 143 -16.37 -1.46 -19.86
CA TYR A 143 -16.18 -0.18 -19.22
C TYR A 143 -15.14 0.64 -20.00
N LEU A 144 -15.41 1.92 -20.18
CA LEU A 144 -14.52 2.82 -20.90
C LEU A 144 -14.07 3.96 -20.01
N ALA A 145 -12.79 4.27 -20.07
CA ALA A 145 -12.20 5.39 -19.37
C ALA A 145 -12.84 6.70 -19.83
N ALA A 146 -13.30 7.48 -18.88
CA ALA A 146 -13.79 8.83 -19.11
C ALA A 146 -13.02 9.80 -18.20
N ARG A 147 -12.54 10.90 -18.82
CA ARG A 147 -11.79 11.95 -18.13
C ARG A 147 -12.54 13.27 -18.26
N ARG A 148 -12.41 14.14 -17.29
CA ARG A 148 -12.95 15.49 -17.37
C ARG A 148 -12.29 16.27 -18.50
N ASN A 149 -13.10 16.96 -19.27
CA ASN A 149 -12.63 17.94 -20.24
C ASN A 149 -12.40 19.30 -19.56
N GLU A 150 -12.00 20.31 -20.33
CA GLU A 150 -11.78 21.67 -19.84
C GLU A 150 -13.03 22.32 -19.20
N THR A 151 -14.23 21.88 -19.60
CA THR A 151 -15.50 22.33 -18.99
C THR A 151 -15.91 21.53 -17.74
N GLY A 152 -15.08 20.57 -17.31
CA GLY A 152 -15.36 19.74 -16.15
C GLY A 152 -16.33 18.58 -16.40
N SER A 153 -16.81 18.39 -17.62
CA SER A 153 -17.75 17.32 -17.99
C SER A 153 -17.03 16.06 -18.48
N PHE A 154 -17.59 14.88 -18.18
CA PHE A 154 -17.11 13.62 -18.75
C PHE A 154 -17.73 13.41 -20.13
N LYS A 155 -16.90 13.34 -21.17
CA LYS A 155 -17.40 13.14 -22.55
C LYS A 155 -16.66 11.98 -23.21
N LEU A 156 -17.46 11.08 -23.76
CA LEU A 156 -17.04 10.18 -24.83
C LEU A 156 -17.42 10.82 -26.18
N ARG A 157 -16.79 10.36 -27.25
CA ARG A 157 -17.23 10.79 -28.58
C ARG A 157 -18.70 10.38 -28.83
N PRO A 158 -19.47 11.16 -29.59
CA PRO A 158 -20.93 11.01 -29.71
C PRO A 158 -21.39 9.59 -30.09
N GLU A 159 -20.68 8.92 -30.98
CA GLU A 159 -21.04 7.57 -31.44
C GLU A 159 -20.89 6.51 -30.36
N ILE A 160 -19.93 6.68 -29.46
CA ILE A 160 -19.73 5.79 -28.29
C ILE A 160 -20.69 6.19 -27.19
N GLN A 161 -20.92 7.49 -26.97
CA GLN A 161 -21.88 8.00 -25.98
C GLN A 161 -23.30 7.47 -26.25
N ALA A 162 -23.69 7.31 -27.50
CA ALA A 162 -24.99 6.74 -27.88
C ALA A 162 -25.17 5.28 -27.45
N LEU A 163 -24.10 4.58 -27.09
CA LEU A 163 -24.15 3.19 -26.62
C LEU A 163 -24.29 3.05 -25.11
N VAL A 164 -24.20 4.16 -24.37
CA VAL A 164 -24.35 4.18 -22.90
C VAL A 164 -25.85 4.16 -22.53
N PRO A 165 -26.30 3.38 -21.55
CA PRO A 165 -25.56 2.34 -20.83
C PRO A 165 -25.68 0.93 -21.46
N ARG A 166 -26.28 0.82 -22.63
CA ARG A 166 -26.68 -0.47 -23.23
C ARG A 166 -25.51 -1.39 -23.51
N CYS A 167 -24.44 -0.85 -24.11
CA CYS A 167 -23.29 -1.64 -24.55
C CYS A 167 -22.02 -1.32 -23.76
N VAL A 168 -21.89 -0.09 -23.28
CA VAL A 168 -20.70 0.39 -22.57
C VAL A 168 -21.09 1.23 -21.35
N GLN A 169 -20.23 1.26 -20.34
CA GLN A 169 -20.39 2.10 -19.15
C GLN A 169 -19.14 2.98 -19.00
N PRO A 170 -19.29 4.31 -18.99
CA PRO A 170 -18.19 5.21 -18.70
C PRO A 170 -17.83 5.15 -17.21
N VAL A 171 -16.55 5.26 -16.89
CA VAL A 171 -16.02 5.26 -15.50
C VAL A 171 -14.93 6.32 -15.36
N ALA A 172 -14.86 6.97 -14.19
CA ALA A 172 -13.86 7.98 -13.92
C ALA A 172 -12.49 7.35 -13.66
N ILE A 173 -11.45 7.89 -14.29
CA ILE A 173 -10.07 7.42 -14.16
C ILE A 173 -9.16 8.39 -13.40
N GLU A 174 -9.67 9.55 -13.01
CA GLU A 174 -8.88 10.52 -12.28
C GLU A 174 -8.45 9.96 -10.93
N TYR A 175 -7.20 10.22 -10.57
CA TYR A 175 -6.69 9.97 -9.24
C TYR A 175 -5.87 11.16 -8.74
N ASP A 176 -5.81 11.30 -7.43
CA ASP A 176 -5.00 12.33 -6.78
C ASP A 176 -3.76 11.66 -6.17
N PRO A 177 -2.56 11.88 -6.74
CA PRO A 177 -1.33 11.44 -6.10
C PRO A 177 -1.16 12.16 -4.76
N ASP A 178 -0.49 11.52 -3.84
CA ASP A 178 -0.16 12.18 -2.57
C ASP A 178 0.65 13.46 -2.82
N ALA A 179 0.27 14.54 -2.15
CA ALA A 179 0.85 15.86 -2.40
C ALA A 179 2.35 15.95 -2.07
N LEU A 180 2.85 15.08 -1.19
CA LEU A 180 4.22 15.14 -0.69
C LEU A 180 5.17 14.22 -1.44
N ASP A 181 4.79 12.96 -1.64
CA ASP A 181 5.67 11.95 -2.23
C ASP A 181 5.21 11.46 -3.60
N GLN A 182 4.09 12.00 -4.09
CA GLN A 182 3.49 11.67 -5.39
C GLN A 182 3.13 10.19 -5.55
N MET A 183 2.99 9.45 -4.45
CA MET A 183 2.65 8.03 -4.46
C MET A 183 1.15 7.79 -4.44
N ALA A 184 0.75 6.67 -5.01
CA ALA A 184 -0.63 6.19 -5.01
C ALA A 184 -0.93 5.42 -3.69
N TRP A 185 -1.15 6.15 -2.61
CA TRP A 185 -1.59 5.59 -1.32
C TRP A 185 -3.09 5.38 -1.28
N ASN A 186 -3.83 6.25 -1.93
CA ASN A 186 -5.28 6.30 -1.87
C ASN A 186 -5.91 6.17 -3.25
N TYR A 187 -7.11 5.60 -3.28
CA TYR A 187 -7.95 5.52 -4.47
C TYR A 187 -9.32 6.11 -4.16
N ARG A 188 -9.78 7.03 -4.99
CA ARG A 188 -11.08 7.68 -4.81
C ARG A 188 -12.20 6.70 -5.13
N LEU A 189 -13.15 6.55 -4.21
CA LEU A 189 -14.36 5.75 -4.40
C LEU A 189 -15.61 6.63 -4.63
N ALA A 190 -15.62 7.83 -4.06
CA ALA A 190 -16.72 8.76 -4.19
C ALA A 190 -17.00 9.12 -5.66
N PRO A 191 -18.26 9.13 -6.08
CA PRO A 191 -18.62 9.59 -7.41
C PRO A 191 -18.17 11.04 -7.62
N GLU A 192 -17.61 11.31 -8.76
CA GLU A 192 -17.29 12.67 -9.17
C GLU A 192 -18.53 13.35 -9.75
N GLN A 193 -18.81 14.54 -9.24
CA GLN A 193 -19.92 15.35 -9.70
C GLN A 193 -19.41 16.40 -10.70
N THR A 194 -20.08 16.49 -11.83
CA THR A 194 -19.77 17.47 -12.88
C THR A 194 -20.66 18.71 -12.73
N PRO A 195 -20.29 19.84 -13.35
CA PRO A 195 -21.10 21.06 -13.33
C PRO A 195 -22.51 20.88 -13.93
N ASP A 196 -22.70 19.93 -14.85
CA ASP A 196 -23.99 19.57 -15.45
C ASP A 196 -24.82 18.63 -14.54
N GLY A 197 -24.35 18.31 -13.33
CA GLY A 197 -25.04 17.44 -12.38
C GLY A 197 -24.87 15.95 -12.63
N SER A 198 -24.19 15.53 -13.69
CA SER A 198 -23.88 14.13 -13.93
C SER A 198 -22.88 13.62 -12.87
N LYS A 199 -23.03 12.34 -12.50
CA LYS A 199 -22.14 11.66 -11.53
C LYS A 199 -21.45 10.50 -12.22
N LEU A 200 -20.16 10.40 -12.05
CA LEU A 200 -19.39 9.30 -12.57
C LEU A 200 -18.55 8.69 -11.44
N SER A 201 -18.76 7.40 -11.19
CA SER A 201 -17.98 6.66 -10.20
C SER A 201 -16.67 6.18 -10.77
N SER A 202 -15.68 5.96 -9.91
CA SER A 202 -14.38 5.44 -10.31
C SER A 202 -14.48 4.00 -10.83
N VAL A 203 -13.46 3.59 -11.60
CA VAL A 203 -13.36 2.25 -12.20
C VAL A 203 -13.62 1.17 -11.18
N ALA A 204 -12.83 1.13 -10.09
CA ALA A 204 -12.93 0.05 -9.11
C ALA A 204 -14.27 0.04 -8.36
N ALA A 205 -14.82 1.21 -8.01
CA ALA A 205 -16.11 1.28 -7.32
C ALA A 205 -17.25 0.79 -8.21
N THR A 206 -17.31 1.25 -9.47
CA THR A 206 -18.36 0.84 -10.41
C THR A 206 -18.28 -0.65 -10.69
N MET A 207 -17.10 -1.16 -11.04
CA MET A 207 -16.93 -2.57 -11.37
C MET A 207 -17.23 -3.48 -10.16
N TYR A 208 -16.81 -3.08 -8.96
CA TYR A 208 -17.12 -3.84 -7.75
C TYR A 208 -18.62 -3.92 -7.51
N GLN A 209 -19.35 -2.79 -7.58
CA GLN A 209 -20.80 -2.77 -7.38
C GLN A 209 -21.53 -3.66 -8.37
N ASP A 210 -21.12 -3.61 -9.63
CA ASP A 210 -21.72 -4.43 -10.69
C ASP A 210 -21.40 -5.93 -10.52
N LEU A 211 -20.20 -6.26 -10.06
CA LEU A 211 -19.78 -7.66 -9.86
C LEU A 211 -20.36 -8.26 -8.58
N ALA A 212 -20.47 -7.46 -7.52
CA ALA A 212 -21.02 -7.86 -6.23
C ALA A 212 -22.56 -7.84 -6.21
N GLY A 213 -23.18 -7.14 -7.17
CA GLY A 213 -24.64 -6.97 -7.24
C GLY A 213 -25.23 -6.12 -6.12
N ARG A 214 -24.41 -5.33 -5.44
CA ARG A 214 -24.80 -4.46 -4.32
C ARG A 214 -23.99 -3.17 -4.30
N PRO A 215 -24.56 -2.06 -3.80
CA PRO A 215 -23.82 -0.83 -3.66
C PRO A 215 -22.71 -0.97 -2.62
N LEU A 216 -21.58 -0.30 -2.88
CA LEU A 216 -20.50 -0.19 -1.92
C LEU A 216 -20.89 0.80 -0.82
N GLN A 217 -20.65 0.40 0.43
CA GLN A 217 -20.88 1.26 1.59
C GLN A 217 -19.69 2.22 1.81
N GLU A 218 -19.98 3.36 2.46
CA GLU A 218 -18.96 4.35 2.86
C GLU A 218 -18.05 4.84 1.70
N VAL A 219 -18.62 5.07 0.52
CA VAL A 219 -17.89 5.54 -0.66
C VAL A 219 -17.24 6.93 -0.50
N ASN A 220 -17.64 7.69 0.51
CA ASN A 220 -17.08 9.04 0.76
C ASN A 220 -15.63 9.00 1.26
N LEU A 221 -15.19 7.87 1.80
CA LEU A 221 -13.80 7.69 2.23
C LEU A 221 -12.97 7.04 1.12
N PRO A 222 -11.75 7.52 0.88
CA PRO A 222 -10.87 6.90 -0.09
C PRO A 222 -10.44 5.51 0.39
N LEU A 223 -10.32 4.58 -0.55
CA LEU A 223 -9.68 3.30 -0.34
C LEU A 223 -8.18 3.52 -0.14
N ALA A 224 -7.63 3.10 0.98
CA ALA A 224 -6.19 2.96 1.14
C ALA A 224 -5.72 1.71 0.38
N ILE A 225 -4.98 1.90 -0.71
CA ILE A 225 -4.53 0.78 -1.53
C ILE A 225 -3.53 -0.06 -0.74
N ASN A 226 -3.91 -1.29 -0.46
CA ASN A 226 -2.97 -2.31 0.00
C ASN A 226 -2.37 -2.98 -1.25
N TRP A 227 -1.18 -2.55 -1.62
CA TRP A 227 -0.43 -3.13 -2.72
C TRP A 227 0.07 -4.53 -2.35
N GLY A 228 -0.29 -5.54 -3.12
CA GLY A 228 0.17 -6.90 -2.88
C GLY A 228 1.67 -7.03 -3.17
N TYR A 229 2.37 -7.81 -2.34
CA TYR A 229 3.82 -7.99 -2.42
C TYR A 229 4.23 -9.14 -3.34
N GLU A 230 3.53 -10.26 -3.26
CA GLU A 230 3.90 -11.46 -3.99
C GLU A 230 3.79 -11.22 -5.51
N PRO A 231 4.87 -11.39 -6.28
CA PRO A 231 4.82 -11.18 -7.72
C PRO A 231 3.87 -12.16 -8.39
N ALA A 232 3.14 -11.67 -9.39
CA ALA A 232 2.37 -12.54 -10.28
C ALA A 232 3.27 -13.53 -11.02
N GLU A 233 2.69 -14.59 -11.57
CA GLU A 233 3.44 -15.52 -12.43
C GLU A 233 3.92 -14.83 -13.72
N ARG A 234 3.13 -13.89 -14.23
CA ARG A 234 3.43 -13.07 -15.41
C ARG A 234 3.27 -11.60 -15.06
N GLY A 235 4.22 -10.81 -15.47
CA GLY A 235 4.25 -9.37 -15.20
C GLY A 235 4.93 -8.60 -16.32
N ILE A 236 5.45 -7.40 -16.00
CA ILE A 236 6.02 -6.45 -16.95
C ILE A 236 7.45 -6.87 -17.31
N GLY A 237 7.61 -7.98 -18.01
CA GLY A 237 8.93 -8.61 -18.22
C GLY A 237 9.94 -7.78 -19.01
N TRP A 238 9.50 -6.96 -19.97
CA TRP A 238 10.40 -6.20 -20.82
C TRP A 238 10.75 -4.80 -20.28
N LEU A 239 9.99 -4.28 -19.31
CA LEU A 239 10.30 -3.03 -18.61
C LEU A 239 11.34 -3.23 -17.50
N VAL A 240 11.65 -4.46 -17.17
CA VAL A 240 12.69 -4.77 -16.20
C VAL A 240 14.04 -4.49 -16.87
N PRO A 241 14.80 -3.50 -16.40
CA PRO A 241 16.15 -3.30 -16.93
C PRO A 241 16.99 -4.50 -16.52
N VAL A 242 17.19 -5.40 -17.46
CA VAL A 242 18.13 -6.53 -17.29
C VAL A 242 19.54 -5.94 -17.35
N LYS A 243 20.05 -5.48 -16.22
CA LYS A 243 21.49 -5.32 -16.06
C LYS A 243 22.04 -6.72 -15.83
N SER A 244 22.42 -7.37 -16.91
CA SER A 244 23.37 -8.45 -16.81
C SER A 244 24.71 -7.83 -16.41
N ASP A 245 25.32 -8.28 -15.33
CA ASP A 245 26.70 -7.90 -14.98
C ASP A 245 27.72 -8.43 -16.01
N LYS A 246 27.25 -9.17 -17.01
CA LYS A 246 28.06 -9.68 -18.12
C LYS A 246 27.68 -8.96 -19.42
N PRO A 247 28.55 -8.13 -19.99
CA PRO A 247 28.30 -7.46 -21.27
C PRO A 247 28.09 -8.51 -22.37
N GLY A 248 26.93 -8.51 -23.00
CA GLY A 248 26.59 -9.35 -24.16
C GLY A 248 25.64 -10.53 -23.89
N GLU A 249 25.21 -10.78 -22.66
CA GLU A 249 24.25 -11.84 -22.36
C GLU A 249 22.80 -11.35 -22.54
N VAL A 250 22.16 -11.83 -23.59
CA VAL A 250 20.71 -11.59 -23.83
C VAL A 250 19.93 -12.71 -23.15
N LEU A 251 19.34 -12.41 -22.01
CA LEU A 251 18.50 -13.37 -21.30
C LEU A 251 17.15 -13.59 -22.01
N PRO A 252 16.63 -14.83 -22.10
CA PRO A 252 15.35 -15.13 -22.73
C PRO A 252 14.19 -14.49 -21.92
N GLN A 253 13.33 -13.73 -22.58
CA GLN A 253 12.38 -12.79 -21.98
C GLN A 253 11.33 -13.39 -21.03
N ALA A 254 10.82 -14.59 -21.27
CA ALA A 254 9.77 -15.19 -20.43
C ALA A 254 10.33 -15.87 -19.16
N ALA A 255 11.49 -16.51 -19.27
CA ALA A 255 12.22 -17.04 -18.11
C ALA A 255 12.74 -15.92 -17.20
N THR A 256 12.92 -14.73 -17.75
CA THR A 256 13.57 -13.58 -17.11
C THR A 256 12.67 -12.91 -16.07
N TYR A 257 11.33 -12.78 -16.30
CA TYR A 257 10.47 -12.13 -15.32
C TYR A 257 10.35 -12.96 -14.03
N ALA A 258 10.02 -14.23 -14.15
CA ALA A 258 9.86 -15.09 -12.97
C ALA A 258 11.19 -15.25 -12.20
N SER A 259 12.31 -15.43 -12.92
CA SER A 259 13.63 -15.50 -12.30
C SER A 259 14.03 -14.15 -11.68
N TYR A 260 13.78 -13.02 -12.34
CA TYR A 260 14.09 -11.71 -11.80
C TYR A 260 13.24 -11.35 -10.57
N CYS A 261 11.92 -11.57 -10.63
CA CYS A 261 11.02 -11.21 -9.53
C CYS A 261 11.02 -12.20 -8.37
N ARG A 262 11.38 -13.45 -8.61
CA ARG A 262 11.42 -14.52 -7.60
C ARG A 262 12.82 -14.96 -7.22
N SER A 263 13.83 -14.64 -8.06
CA SER A 263 15.21 -15.02 -7.79
C SER A 263 15.88 -14.07 -6.84
N PRO A 264 16.67 -14.60 -5.95
CA PRO A 264 17.62 -13.90 -5.14
C PRO A 264 18.81 -13.45 -5.99
N ASP A 265 19.02 -12.15 -6.09
CA ASP A 265 20.33 -11.69 -6.56
C ASP A 265 21.41 -11.82 -5.47
N ASN A 266 20.99 -12.24 -4.25
CA ASN A 266 21.88 -12.49 -3.11
C ASN A 266 21.22 -13.43 -2.11
N GLU A 267 21.70 -14.67 -2.01
CA GLU A 267 21.23 -15.69 -1.04
C GLU A 267 21.17 -15.20 0.41
N TYR A 268 22.06 -14.29 0.79
CA TYR A 268 22.10 -13.74 2.15
C TYR A 268 20.87 -12.90 2.49
N TYR A 269 20.39 -12.07 1.56
CA TYR A 269 19.22 -11.21 1.80
C TYR A 269 17.89 -11.94 1.70
N GLU A 270 17.86 -13.10 1.06
CA GLU A 270 16.62 -13.91 0.97
C GLU A 270 16.24 -14.60 2.25
N THR A 271 17.21 -14.86 3.11
CA THR A 271 16.94 -15.37 4.45
C THR A 271 16.23 -14.33 5.33
N LEU A 272 16.29 -13.05 4.95
CA LEU A 272 15.64 -11.97 5.68
C LEU A 272 14.17 -11.84 5.26
N PRO A 273 13.25 -11.57 6.21
CA PRO A 273 11.87 -11.23 5.88
C PRO A 273 11.81 -10.07 4.89
N PRO A 274 10.87 -10.08 3.92
CA PRO A 274 10.76 -9.04 2.88
C PRO A 274 10.76 -7.61 3.40
N ALA A 275 10.08 -7.38 4.53
CA ALA A 275 10.04 -6.07 5.18
C ALA A 275 11.41 -5.59 5.69
N VAL A 276 12.23 -6.51 6.19
CA VAL A 276 13.59 -6.20 6.65
C VAL A 276 14.51 -5.96 5.45
N ARG A 277 14.34 -6.76 4.39
CA ARG A 277 15.09 -6.62 3.14
C ARG A 277 14.89 -5.24 2.51
N SER A 278 13.64 -4.77 2.43
CA SER A 278 13.33 -3.45 1.85
C SER A 278 13.87 -2.26 2.63
N ILE A 279 14.13 -2.42 3.94
CA ILE A 279 14.75 -1.38 4.78
C ILE A 279 16.24 -1.26 4.45
N PHE A 280 16.93 -2.39 4.29
CA PHE A 280 18.39 -2.39 4.08
C PHE A 280 18.79 -2.20 2.62
N ARG A 281 17.94 -2.59 1.67
CA ARG A 281 18.18 -2.43 0.23
C ARG A 281 16.92 -2.03 -0.53
N PRO A 282 16.41 -0.82 -0.37
CA PRO A 282 15.24 -0.35 -1.13
C PRO A 282 15.47 -0.33 -2.65
N GLU A 283 16.74 -0.22 -3.10
CA GLU A 283 17.12 -0.22 -4.53
C GLU A 283 17.04 -1.61 -5.16
N ASP A 284 17.24 -2.68 -4.38
CA ASP A 284 17.07 -4.08 -4.83
C ASP A 284 15.59 -4.45 -4.93
N TYR A 285 14.71 -3.54 -4.53
CA TYR A 285 13.28 -3.72 -4.67
C TYR A 285 12.91 -3.69 -6.15
N LYS A 286 12.33 -4.78 -6.64
CA LYS A 286 12.08 -4.99 -8.07
C LYS A 286 10.81 -4.24 -8.51
N PRO A 287 10.89 -2.98 -9.01
CA PRO A 287 9.75 -2.08 -9.14
C PRO A 287 8.69 -2.55 -10.14
N PHE A 288 9.07 -3.44 -11.07
CA PHE A 288 8.18 -3.95 -12.10
C PHE A 288 7.61 -5.35 -11.80
N CYS A 289 7.85 -5.85 -10.60
CA CYS A 289 7.30 -7.12 -10.13
C CYS A 289 5.88 -6.91 -9.59
N VAL A 290 4.94 -6.70 -10.50
CA VAL A 290 3.55 -6.37 -10.17
C VAL A 290 2.80 -7.55 -9.58
N PHE A 291 1.77 -7.25 -8.79
CA PHE A 291 0.96 -8.24 -8.10
C PHE A 291 -0.09 -8.90 -9.02
N ASN A 292 -0.69 -8.14 -9.95
CA ASN A 292 -1.71 -8.67 -10.86
C ASN A 292 -1.10 -9.35 -12.07
N ASN A 293 -1.69 -10.47 -12.51
CA ASN A 293 -1.27 -11.16 -13.72
C ASN A 293 -1.37 -10.26 -14.95
N THR A 294 -0.31 -10.26 -15.75
CA THR A 294 -0.18 -9.42 -16.94
C THR A 294 -0.19 -10.27 -18.20
N LEU A 295 -1.09 -9.92 -19.11
CA LEU A 295 -1.20 -10.45 -20.45
C LEU A 295 -0.76 -9.38 -21.46
N TYR A 296 -0.32 -9.82 -22.62
CA TYR A 296 -0.07 -8.95 -23.77
C TYR A 296 -1.00 -9.32 -24.93
N PRO A 297 -1.28 -8.41 -25.87
CA PRO A 297 -2.09 -8.71 -27.04
C PRO A 297 -1.62 -9.94 -27.83
N ALA A 298 -0.31 -10.22 -27.85
CA ALA A 298 0.24 -11.41 -28.48
C ALA A 298 -0.21 -12.72 -27.79
N ASP A 299 -0.47 -12.69 -26.51
CA ASP A 299 -0.96 -13.85 -25.76
C ASP A 299 -2.39 -14.23 -26.16
N LEU A 300 -3.18 -13.31 -26.73
CA LEU A 300 -4.53 -13.58 -27.22
C LEU A 300 -4.55 -14.39 -28.54
N VAL A 301 -3.38 -14.59 -29.13
CA VAL A 301 -3.19 -15.43 -30.32
C VAL A 301 -2.54 -16.73 -29.88
N THR A 302 -3.36 -17.75 -29.66
CA THR A 302 -2.88 -19.04 -29.17
C THR A 302 -2.24 -19.85 -30.29
N ALA A 303 -1.06 -20.42 -30.03
CA ALA A 303 -0.34 -21.30 -30.95
C ALA A 303 -0.40 -22.78 -30.51
N SER A 304 -0.76 -23.04 -29.25
CA SER A 304 -0.81 -24.38 -28.68
C SER A 304 -1.97 -24.53 -27.69
N GLU A 305 -2.36 -25.77 -27.38
CA GLU A 305 -3.37 -26.07 -26.35
C GLU A 305 -2.92 -25.59 -24.95
N ASP A 306 -1.63 -25.59 -24.68
CA ASP A 306 -1.09 -25.08 -23.40
C ASP A 306 -1.23 -23.57 -23.29
N ASP A 307 -1.07 -22.84 -24.39
CA ASP A 307 -1.30 -21.40 -24.43
C ASP A 307 -2.78 -21.09 -24.26
N GLU A 308 -3.67 -21.88 -24.87
CA GLU A 308 -5.11 -21.73 -24.72
C GLU A 308 -5.55 -21.95 -23.27
N ARG A 309 -5.11 -23.04 -22.63
CA ARG A 309 -5.40 -23.29 -21.20
C ARG A 309 -4.90 -22.19 -20.28
N ARG A 310 -3.68 -21.69 -20.53
CA ARG A 310 -3.13 -20.55 -19.75
C ARG A 310 -3.95 -19.28 -19.95
N LEU A 311 -4.39 -19.03 -21.17
CA LEU A 311 -5.21 -17.86 -21.46
C LEU A 311 -6.60 -17.98 -20.82
N GLU A 312 -7.24 -19.14 -20.94
CA GLU A 312 -8.49 -19.42 -20.23
C GLU A 312 -8.33 -19.15 -18.71
N THR A 313 -7.30 -19.70 -18.08
CA THR A 313 -7.04 -19.49 -16.64
C THR A 313 -6.91 -18.01 -16.28
N ASN A 314 -6.38 -17.17 -17.18
CA ASN A 314 -6.15 -15.75 -16.88
C ASN A 314 -7.25 -14.80 -17.37
N VAL A 315 -8.22 -15.28 -18.15
CA VAL A 315 -9.29 -14.46 -18.74
C VAL A 315 -10.68 -14.93 -18.33
N GLN A 316 -10.93 -16.25 -18.31
CA GLN A 316 -12.26 -16.78 -18.05
C GLN A 316 -12.77 -16.36 -16.67
N ASP A 317 -13.99 -15.84 -16.63
CA ASP A 317 -14.68 -15.36 -15.43
C ASP A 317 -13.91 -14.27 -14.65
N ARG A 318 -12.88 -13.68 -15.27
CA ARG A 318 -12.08 -12.59 -14.69
C ARG A 318 -12.46 -11.24 -15.28
N VAL A 319 -12.13 -10.22 -14.53
CA VAL A 319 -12.05 -8.85 -15.05
C VAL A 319 -10.73 -8.69 -15.76
N VAL A 320 -10.75 -8.20 -16.99
CA VAL A 320 -9.53 -7.85 -17.72
C VAL A 320 -9.46 -6.34 -17.89
N MET A 321 -8.40 -5.74 -17.35
CA MET A 321 -8.14 -4.32 -17.46
C MET A 321 -7.10 -4.06 -18.54
N VAL A 322 -7.52 -3.43 -19.63
CA VAL A 322 -6.67 -3.10 -20.77
C VAL A 322 -6.04 -1.75 -20.54
N GLY A 323 -4.73 -1.69 -20.44
CA GLY A 323 -3.97 -0.45 -20.22
C GLY A 323 -2.75 -0.36 -21.13
N MET A 324 -1.98 0.72 -20.96
CA MET A 324 -0.86 1.04 -21.83
C MET A 324 0.46 1.15 -21.07
N ALA A 325 1.55 0.78 -21.77
CA ALA A 325 2.92 0.97 -21.29
C ALA A 325 3.83 1.40 -22.46
N LEU A 326 3.49 2.53 -23.07
CA LEU A 326 4.22 3.06 -24.21
C LEU A 326 5.39 3.93 -23.75
N GLN A 327 6.49 3.92 -24.52
CA GLN A 327 7.59 4.85 -24.31
C GLN A 327 7.11 6.28 -24.52
N GLY A 328 7.43 7.15 -23.56
CA GLY A 328 6.98 8.56 -23.61
C GLY A 328 5.54 8.80 -23.15
N SER A 329 4.78 7.76 -22.78
CA SER A 329 3.47 7.95 -22.14
C SER A 329 3.65 8.39 -20.67
N ASN A 330 2.87 9.40 -20.28
CA ASN A 330 2.77 9.87 -18.89
C ASN A 330 1.73 9.09 -18.07
N ASP A 331 1.13 8.04 -18.64
CA ASP A 331 0.16 7.21 -17.94
C ASP A 331 0.86 6.24 -16.98
N ARG A 332 1.43 6.82 -15.92
CA ARG A 332 2.16 6.09 -14.89
C ARG A 332 1.78 6.58 -13.50
N VAL A 333 1.79 5.65 -12.57
CA VAL A 333 1.59 5.92 -11.15
C VAL A 333 2.78 5.42 -10.35
N THR A 334 3.13 6.13 -9.29
CA THR A 334 4.17 5.69 -8.36
C THR A 334 3.54 4.90 -7.22
N SER A 335 3.70 3.58 -7.26
CA SER A 335 3.32 2.69 -6.16
C SER A 335 4.37 2.73 -5.05
N PRO A 336 3.98 2.78 -3.77
CA PRO A 336 4.94 2.69 -2.66
C PRO A 336 5.70 1.36 -2.63
N LEU A 337 5.20 0.34 -3.32
CA LEU A 337 5.73 -1.01 -3.32
C LEU A 337 6.42 -1.39 -4.63
N HIS A 338 5.82 -1.03 -5.76
CA HIS A 338 6.27 -1.47 -7.10
C HIS A 338 6.98 -0.37 -7.89
N GLY A 339 7.18 0.82 -7.30
CA GLY A 339 7.79 1.96 -7.99
C GLY A 339 6.87 2.54 -9.08
N ASN A 340 7.46 3.02 -10.16
CA ASN A 340 6.74 3.72 -11.24
C ASN A 340 6.20 2.71 -12.28
N ILE A 341 4.92 2.38 -12.20
CA ILE A 341 4.22 1.38 -13.02
C ILE A 341 3.10 2.03 -13.87
N PRO A 342 2.61 1.36 -14.93
CA PRO A 342 1.47 1.86 -15.72
C PRO A 342 0.22 2.09 -14.87
N GLY A 343 -0.55 3.15 -15.20
CA GLY A 343 -1.71 3.60 -14.40
C GLY A 343 -2.80 2.54 -14.21
N VAL A 344 -3.01 1.69 -15.19
CA VAL A 344 -3.98 0.60 -15.13
C VAL A 344 -3.80 -0.33 -13.93
N TYR A 345 -2.57 -0.51 -13.42
CA TYR A 345 -2.33 -1.33 -12.23
C TYR A 345 -2.88 -0.72 -10.95
N MET A 346 -3.02 0.60 -10.89
CA MET A 346 -3.69 1.24 -9.77
C MET A 346 -5.18 0.89 -9.73
N HIS A 347 -5.85 0.90 -10.87
CA HIS A 347 -7.24 0.49 -10.98
C HIS A 347 -7.40 -1.00 -10.68
N ALA A 348 -6.49 -1.84 -11.16
CA ALA A 348 -6.47 -3.26 -10.87
C ALA A 348 -6.27 -3.53 -9.38
N ALA A 349 -5.30 -2.87 -8.75
CA ALA A 349 -5.06 -2.99 -7.31
C ALA A 349 -6.25 -2.49 -6.49
N ALA A 350 -6.90 -1.39 -6.87
CA ALA A 350 -8.08 -0.90 -6.18
C ALA A 350 -9.26 -1.88 -6.28
N LEU A 351 -9.54 -2.42 -7.48
CA LEU A 351 -10.62 -3.40 -7.66
C LEU A 351 -10.31 -4.70 -6.90
N ASP A 352 -9.10 -5.20 -6.97
CA ASP A 352 -8.73 -6.43 -6.28
C ASP A 352 -8.81 -6.24 -4.75
N ASN A 353 -8.49 -5.05 -4.20
CA ASN A 353 -8.72 -4.71 -2.80
C ASN A 353 -10.20 -4.79 -2.43
N LEU A 354 -11.09 -4.22 -3.26
CA LEU A 354 -12.53 -4.29 -3.03
C LEU A 354 -13.07 -5.73 -3.14
N LEU A 355 -12.58 -6.52 -4.08
CA LEU A 355 -12.96 -7.92 -4.25
C LEU A 355 -12.48 -8.82 -3.11
N PHE A 356 -11.40 -8.44 -2.43
CA PHE A 356 -10.84 -9.16 -1.30
C PHE A 356 -11.48 -8.75 0.03
N TYR A 357 -11.60 -7.43 0.30
CA TYR A 357 -12.06 -6.90 1.58
C TYR A 357 -13.57 -6.59 1.61
N GLY A 358 -14.20 -6.40 0.47
CA GLY A 358 -15.58 -5.94 0.40
C GLY A 358 -15.77 -4.56 1.03
N ASP A 359 -16.81 -4.42 1.85
CA ASP A 359 -17.10 -3.18 2.58
C ASP A 359 -16.09 -2.89 3.71
N ASP A 360 -15.30 -3.90 4.09
CA ASP A 360 -14.20 -3.76 5.08
C ASP A 360 -12.88 -3.31 4.46
N PHE A 361 -12.94 -2.66 3.30
CA PHE A 361 -11.75 -2.13 2.64
C PHE A 361 -10.96 -1.18 3.56
N LYS A 362 -9.64 -1.10 3.34
CA LYS A 362 -8.74 -0.28 4.17
C LYS A 362 -8.96 1.20 3.88
N ARG A 363 -8.89 2.03 4.92
CA ARG A 363 -9.13 3.47 4.85
C ARG A 363 -7.98 4.22 5.50
N ASN A 364 -7.45 5.22 4.82
CA ASN A 364 -6.61 6.23 5.46
C ASN A 364 -7.54 7.32 6.04
N ALA A 365 -8.35 6.90 6.99
CA ALA A 365 -9.17 7.82 7.73
C ALA A 365 -8.24 8.73 8.54
N GLY A 366 -8.08 9.98 8.08
CA GLY A 366 -7.64 11.04 8.96
C GLY A 366 -8.61 11.13 10.16
N LEU A 367 -8.33 12.01 11.10
CA LEU A 367 -9.16 12.27 12.28
C LEU A 367 -10.58 12.80 11.96
N GLY A 368 -11.11 12.53 10.76
CA GLY A 368 -12.48 12.81 10.37
C GLY A 368 -13.50 12.02 11.22
N GLU A 369 -14.77 12.48 11.25
CA GLU A 369 -15.76 11.98 12.21
C GLU A 369 -15.97 10.46 12.18
N GLU A 370 -15.96 9.85 11.00
CA GLU A 370 -16.25 8.42 10.83
C GLU A 370 -15.05 7.50 11.21
N GLY A 371 -13.83 8.04 11.23
CA GLY A 371 -12.62 7.27 11.58
C GLY A 371 -12.13 7.44 13.02
N ARG A 372 -12.62 8.43 13.75
CA ARG A 372 -12.09 8.83 15.07
C ARG A 372 -12.03 7.70 16.09
N TRP A 373 -13.09 6.90 16.19
CA TRP A 373 -13.13 5.82 17.16
C TRP A 373 -12.07 4.73 16.87
N ARG A 374 -11.80 4.44 15.59
CA ARG A 374 -10.78 3.46 15.17
C ARG A 374 -9.38 3.93 15.56
N VAL A 375 -9.10 5.20 15.32
CA VAL A 375 -7.84 5.84 15.73
C VAL A 375 -7.72 5.89 17.25
N LEU A 376 -8.80 6.23 17.97
CA LEU A 376 -8.82 6.25 19.44
C LEU A 376 -8.56 4.86 20.04
N VAL A 377 -9.15 3.80 19.47
CA VAL A 377 -8.88 2.42 19.90
C VAL A 377 -7.41 2.07 19.65
N LEU A 378 -6.85 2.39 18.49
CA LEU A 378 -5.45 2.14 18.18
C LEU A 378 -4.51 2.90 19.14
N LEU A 379 -4.80 4.18 19.40
CA LEU A 379 -4.09 5.01 20.36
C LEU A 379 -4.14 4.39 21.78
N THR A 380 -5.30 3.93 22.20
CA THR A 380 -5.48 3.31 23.53
C THR A 380 -4.65 2.02 23.66
N ILE A 381 -4.69 1.17 22.64
CA ILE A 381 -3.90 -0.07 22.62
C ILE A 381 -2.40 0.25 22.58
N GLY A 382 -2.00 1.20 21.74
CA GLY A 382 -0.63 1.69 21.68
C GLY A 382 -0.15 2.20 23.03
N PHE A 383 -1.00 2.92 23.73
CA PHE A 383 -0.77 3.40 25.08
C PHE A 383 -0.51 2.26 26.07
N LEU A 384 -1.46 1.35 26.20
CA LEU A 384 -1.33 0.24 27.13
C LEU A 384 -0.06 -0.57 26.86
N ALA A 385 0.24 -0.81 25.61
CA ALA A 385 1.45 -1.54 25.23
C ALA A 385 2.74 -0.78 25.58
N MET A 386 2.79 0.55 25.36
CA MET A 386 3.95 1.36 25.76
C MET A 386 4.13 1.42 27.27
N VAL A 387 3.04 1.54 28.05
CA VAL A 387 3.11 1.44 29.54
C VAL A 387 3.71 0.10 29.94
N CYS A 388 3.23 -0.99 29.36
CA CYS A 388 3.77 -2.33 29.64
C CYS A 388 5.26 -2.44 29.25
N MET A 389 5.64 -1.93 28.08
CA MET A 389 7.03 -1.98 27.61
C MET A 389 7.96 -1.17 28.50
N ASN A 390 7.57 0.04 28.93
CA ASN A 390 8.36 0.87 29.83
C ASN A 390 8.51 0.21 31.21
N ALA A 391 7.45 -0.42 31.72
CA ALA A 391 7.50 -1.17 32.97
C ALA A 391 8.47 -2.37 32.89
N VAL A 392 8.33 -3.15 31.80
CA VAL A 392 9.21 -4.29 31.51
C VAL A 392 10.65 -3.85 31.31
N GLY A 393 10.89 -2.78 30.56
CA GLY A 393 12.23 -2.21 30.31
C GLY A 393 12.92 -1.77 31.60
N LYS A 394 12.18 -1.13 32.53
CA LYS A 394 12.70 -0.75 33.86
C LYS A 394 13.01 -1.99 34.72
N CYS A 395 12.17 -3.03 34.67
CA CYS A 395 12.45 -4.29 35.35
C CYS A 395 13.67 -5.01 34.78
N PHE A 396 13.80 -5.04 33.45
CA PHE A 396 14.92 -5.67 32.75
C PHE A 396 16.25 -4.94 33.02
N LYS A 397 16.26 -3.61 32.98
CA LYS A 397 17.43 -2.80 33.28
C LYS A 397 17.94 -3.06 34.69
N LYS A 398 17.03 -3.23 35.65
CA LYS A 398 17.40 -3.57 37.05
C LYS A 398 17.98 -4.98 37.18
N ARG A 399 17.55 -5.94 36.37
CA ARG A 399 17.99 -7.34 36.42
C ARG A 399 19.29 -7.62 35.68
N PHE A 400 19.57 -6.83 34.62
CA PHE A 400 20.72 -7.01 33.74
C PHE A 400 21.75 -5.85 33.81
N SER A 401 21.62 -4.89 34.72
CA SER A 401 22.68 -3.90 34.93
C SER A 401 23.93 -4.63 35.48
N PHE A 402 24.98 -4.63 34.67
CA PHE A 402 26.31 -5.05 35.16
C PHE A 402 26.75 -4.06 36.24
N GLU A 403 27.11 -4.55 37.43
CA GLU A 403 27.67 -3.72 38.48
C GLU A 403 29.06 -3.22 38.03
N PRO A 404 29.22 -1.93 37.70
CA PRO A 404 30.51 -1.39 37.25
C PRO A 404 31.59 -1.44 38.32
N GLU A 405 31.22 -1.74 39.57
CA GLU A 405 32.14 -1.90 40.69
C GLU A 405 33.07 -3.11 40.58
N LYS A 406 32.75 -4.10 39.74
CA LYS A 406 33.57 -5.29 39.49
C LYS A 406 34.69 -5.09 38.44
N CYS A 407 34.77 -3.92 37.80
CA CYS A 407 35.79 -3.60 36.80
C CYS A 407 36.95 -2.84 37.49
N GLU A 408 38.12 -3.47 37.61
CA GLU A 408 39.31 -2.84 38.21
C GLU A 408 39.99 -1.78 37.32
N SER A 409 39.79 -1.82 36.00
CA SER A 409 40.42 -0.87 35.09
C SER A 409 39.43 0.14 34.50
N GLN A 410 39.90 1.37 34.23
CA GLN A 410 39.12 2.46 33.65
C GLN A 410 38.65 2.15 32.20
N SER A 411 39.43 1.40 31.44
CA SER A 411 39.09 0.90 30.11
C SER A 411 37.98 -0.15 30.15
N CYS A 412 38.01 -1.06 31.13
CA CYS A 412 36.97 -2.04 31.36
C CYS A 412 35.64 -1.37 31.73
N ARG A 413 35.65 -0.37 32.61
CA ARG A 413 34.44 0.41 32.95
C ARG A 413 33.82 1.11 31.74
N ARG A 414 34.64 1.69 30.84
CA ARG A 414 34.16 2.33 29.63
C ARG A 414 33.56 1.30 28.66
N ALA A 415 34.20 0.16 28.50
CA ALA A 415 33.70 -0.92 27.63
C ALA A 415 32.39 -1.53 28.18
N CYS A 416 32.29 -1.77 29.48
CA CYS A 416 31.04 -2.23 30.11
C CYS A 416 29.92 -1.22 29.98
N SER A 417 30.17 0.08 30.23
CA SER A 417 29.15 1.11 30.10
C SER A 417 28.68 1.31 28.64
N ALA A 418 29.58 1.19 27.66
CA ALA A 418 29.25 1.22 26.25
C ALA A 418 28.46 -0.03 25.82
N GLY A 419 28.84 -1.21 26.32
CA GLY A 419 28.13 -2.46 26.10
C GLY A 419 26.72 -2.43 26.64
N ASP A 420 26.54 -1.97 27.88
CA ASP A 420 25.22 -1.81 28.53
C ASP A 420 24.34 -0.80 27.78
N PHE A 421 24.94 0.31 27.33
CA PHE A 421 24.23 1.32 26.55
C PHE A 421 23.77 0.76 25.20
N LEU A 422 24.65 0.06 24.46
CA LEU A 422 24.33 -0.55 23.18
C LEU A 422 23.30 -1.68 23.32
N ALA A 423 23.44 -2.53 24.34
CA ALA A 423 22.47 -3.59 24.62
C ALA A 423 21.09 -3.03 24.97
N ALA A 424 21.04 -2.03 25.86
CA ALA A 424 19.78 -1.40 26.25
C ALA A 424 19.09 -0.67 25.09
N LYS A 425 19.86 0.03 24.24
CA LYS A 425 19.33 0.71 23.05
C LYS A 425 18.94 -0.29 21.97
N GLY A 426 19.73 -1.33 21.73
CA GLY A 426 19.44 -2.40 20.78
C GLY A 426 18.18 -3.18 21.12
N VAL A 427 18.04 -3.59 22.38
CA VAL A 427 16.82 -4.24 22.88
C VAL A 427 15.62 -3.30 22.75
N GLY A 428 15.75 -2.04 23.14
CA GLY A 428 14.72 -1.02 22.95
C GLY A 428 14.29 -0.90 21.50
N PHE A 429 15.24 -0.79 20.57
CA PHE A 429 14.95 -0.69 19.13
C PHE A 429 14.19 -1.91 18.60
N ILE A 430 14.59 -3.13 18.97
CA ILE A 430 13.88 -4.35 18.58
C ILE A 430 12.45 -4.34 19.10
N PHE A 431 12.26 -3.99 20.37
CA PHE A 431 10.93 -3.90 20.97
C PHE A 431 10.03 -2.88 20.27
N TYR A 432 10.55 -1.68 19.95
CA TYR A 432 9.79 -0.68 19.22
C TYR A 432 9.44 -1.13 17.81
N THR A 433 10.36 -1.82 17.12
CA THR A 433 10.10 -2.35 15.77
C THR A 433 8.99 -3.42 15.79
N VAL A 434 9.06 -4.37 16.72
CA VAL A 434 8.04 -5.42 16.88
C VAL A 434 6.69 -4.80 17.28
N PHE A 435 6.69 -3.83 18.18
CA PHE A 435 5.50 -3.12 18.60
C PHE A 435 4.86 -2.36 17.42
N PHE A 436 5.66 -1.64 16.64
CA PHE A 436 5.20 -0.89 15.47
C PHE A 436 4.59 -1.83 14.41
N ALA A 437 5.27 -2.94 14.11
CA ALA A 437 4.75 -3.96 13.22
C ALA A 437 3.42 -4.56 13.73
N GLY A 438 3.33 -4.82 15.03
CA GLY A 438 2.11 -5.29 15.68
C GLY A 438 0.97 -4.30 15.61
N MET A 439 1.23 -3.01 15.78
CA MET A 439 0.25 -1.93 15.64
C MET A 439 -0.27 -1.82 14.22
N ILE A 440 0.60 -1.89 13.22
CA ILE A 440 0.21 -1.91 11.80
C ILE A 440 -0.67 -3.12 11.53
N TRP A 441 -0.23 -4.30 11.93
CA TRP A 441 -1.00 -5.53 11.74
C TRP A 441 -2.38 -5.46 12.41
N PHE A 442 -2.45 -5.02 13.66
CA PHE A 442 -3.70 -4.88 14.40
C PHE A 442 -4.62 -3.84 13.78
N GLY A 443 -4.10 -2.65 13.46
CA GLY A 443 -4.86 -1.56 12.84
C GLY A 443 -5.45 -1.97 11.50
N GLN A 444 -4.70 -2.72 10.71
CA GLN A 444 -5.16 -3.21 9.42
C GLN A 444 -6.17 -4.35 9.55
N LYS A 445 -5.91 -5.32 10.44
CA LYS A 445 -6.74 -6.52 10.53
C LYS A 445 -8.07 -6.29 11.24
N PHE A 446 -8.09 -5.48 12.30
CA PHE A 446 -9.25 -5.30 13.15
C PHE A 446 -9.94 -3.93 13.01
N LEU A 447 -9.21 -2.91 12.58
CA LEU A 447 -9.74 -1.56 12.48
C LEU A 447 -9.90 -1.07 11.02
N ASN A 448 -9.54 -1.89 10.05
CA ASN A 448 -9.57 -1.55 8.61
C ASN A 448 -8.85 -0.24 8.28
N LEU A 449 -7.75 0.05 9.00
CA LEU A 449 -6.92 1.23 8.77
C LEU A 449 -5.85 0.97 7.71
N GLY A 450 -5.58 1.96 6.87
CA GLY A 450 -4.45 1.95 5.94
C GLY A 450 -3.11 2.17 6.64
N VAL A 451 -2.03 1.91 5.92
CA VAL A 451 -0.65 2.01 6.48
C VAL A 451 -0.33 3.43 6.96
N LEU A 452 -0.73 4.46 6.22
CA LEU A 452 -0.48 5.86 6.59
C LEU A 452 -1.13 6.24 7.92
N ALA A 453 -2.40 5.88 8.11
CA ALA A 453 -3.13 6.22 9.33
C ALA A 453 -2.50 5.61 10.59
N VAL A 454 -1.96 4.39 10.47
CA VAL A 454 -1.27 3.72 11.57
C VAL A 454 0.12 4.31 11.81
N ALA A 455 0.82 4.65 10.73
CA ALA A 455 2.16 5.23 10.81
C ALA A 455 2.15 6.62 11.48
N ASP A 456 1.14 7.45 11.20
CA ASP A 456 0.93 8.75 11.88
C ASP A 456 0.86 8.57 13.40
N VAL A 457 -0.01 7.68 13.88
CA VAL A 457 -0.22 7.43 15.32
C VAL A 457 1.04 6.91 16.00
N ALA A 458 1.70 5.95 15.37
CA ALA A 458 2.87 5.30 15.96
C ALA A 458 4.09 6.24 15.94
N GLY A 459 4.25 7.04 14.90
CA GLY A 459 5.34 8.03 14.79
C GLY A 459 5.31 9.05 15.92
N PHE A 460 4.14 9.61 16.24
CA PHE A 460 3.96 10.52 17.37
C PHE A 460 4.27 9.88 18.72
N ALA A 461 3.82 8.65 18.92
CA ALA A 461 4.07 7.93 20.15
C ALA A 461 5.57 7.72 20.39
N ILE A 462 6.29 7.29 19.36
CA ILE A 462 7.74 7.07 19.42
C ILE A 462 8.48 8.40 19.64
N LEU A 463 8.09 9.47 18.94
CA LEU A 463 8.72 10.78 19.07
C LEU A 463 8.54 11.35 20.48
N SER A 464 7.33 11.22 21.06
CA SER A 464 7.04 11.72 22.41
C SER A 464 7.85 10.99 23.47
N GLU A 465 8.08 9.71 23.30
CA GLU A 465 8.91 8.89 24.21
C GLU A 465 10.40 9.20 24.02
N TRP A 466 10.86 9.34 22.77
CA TRP A 466 12.26 9.66 22.46
C TRP A 466 12.69 11.01 23.03
N LEU A 467 11.79 11.99 23.01
CA LEU A 467 12.02 13.33 23.58
C LEU A 467 11.80 13.38 25.11
N ASN A 468 11.40 12.25 25.73
CA ASN A 468 11.09 12.15 27.17
C ASN A 468 10.09 13.22 27.65
N TRP A 469 9.16 13.62 26.80
CA TRP A 469 8.17 14.64 27.14
C TRP A 469 7.30 14.23 28.33
N GLY A 470 6.95 12.97 28.42
CA GLY A 470 6.16 12.43 29.52
C GLY A 470 6.86 12.56 30.87
N ASP A 471 8.14 12.19 30.95
CA ASP A 471 8.91 12.32 32.18
C ASP A 471 9.11 13.77 32.60
N ARG A 472 9.33 14.67 31.63
CA ARG A 472 9.46 16.11 31.91
C ARG A 472 8.17 16.70 32.47
N LEU A 473 7.01 16.37 31.89
CA LEU A 473 5.71 16.84 32.36
C LEU A 473 5.31 16.20 33.68
N ALA A 474 5.58 14.91 33.88
CA ALA A 474 5.30 14.23 35.12
C ALA A 474 6.12 14.83 36.27
N ASN A 475 7.39 15.15 36.03
CA ASN A 475 8.25 15.85 37.02
C ASN A 475 7.80 17.29 37.27
N TRP A 476 7.28 17.99 36.29
CA TRP A 476 6.71 19.32 36.46
C TRP A 476 5.41 19.29 37.28
N TRP A 477 4.54 18.30 37.01
CA TRP A 477 3.26 18.15 37.73
C TRP A 477 3.40 17.61 39.15
N SER A 478 4.35 16.74 39.37
CA SER A 478 4.61 16.12 40.68
C SER A 478 6.12 16.13 40.98
N PRO A 479 6.68 17.29 41.35
CA PRO A 479 8.11 17.38 41.65
C PRO A 479 8.46 16.42 42.78
N SER A 480 9.44 15.57 42.55
CA SER A 480 9.94 14.65 43.59
C SER A 480 10.49 15.48 44.78
N LYS A 481 10.26 15.02 45.99
CA LYS A 481 10.71 15.73 47.21
C LYS A 481 12.23 16.01 47.23
N GLU A 482 13.02 15.31 46.42
CA GLU A 482 14.46 15.52 46.27
C GLU A 482 14.80 16.82 45.51
N SER A 483 14.02 17.23 44.49
CA SER A 483 14.28 18.48 43.76
C SER A 483 13.83 19.72 44.52
N ALA A 484 12.95 19.61 45.50
CA ALA A 484 12.50 20.69 46.34
C ALA A 484 13.55 21.09 47.41
N SER A 485 14.47 20.17 47.77
CA SER A 485 15.53 20.45 48.76
C SER A 485 16.72 21.21 48.13
N GLU A 486 16.98 21.09 46.85
CA GLU A 486 18.06 21.85 46.17
C GLU A 486 17.70 23.31 45.90
N HIS A 487 16.41 23.63 45.68
CA HIS A 487 15.96 25.01 45.47
C HIS A 487 15.72 25.83 46.75
N SER A 488 15.72 25.19 47.89
CA SER A 488 15.64 25.88 49.18
C SER A 488 17.00 26.16 49.83
N ALA A 489 18.10 25.72 49.17
CA ALA A 489 19.47 25.91 49.62
C ALA A 489 20.29 26.87 48.78
N ALA A 490 19.68 27.52 47.75
CA ALA A 490 20.21 28.61 46.95
C ALA A 490 19.41 29.91 47.26
#